data_d55716f45f88feddf4f0de714e92a763
#
_entry.id   d55716f45f88feddf4f0de714e92a763
#
_cell.length_a   1.000
_cell.length_b   1.000
_cell.length_c   1.000
_cell.angle_alpha   90.00
_cell.angle_beta   90.00
_cell.angle_gamma   90.00
#
_symmetry.space_group_name_H-M   'P 1'
#
loop_
_entity.id
_entity.type
_entity.pdbx_description
1 polymer ?
#
loop_
_entity_poly.entity_id
_entity_poly.type
_entity_poly.pdbx_seq_one_letter_code
_entity_poly.pdbx_strand_id
1 'polypeptide(L)'
;LNPLASSQAVLTDDERELGVVLVDIGAGTTDVAIFTGGAIRHTAVIPIAGDLITSDIAMALRTPTKDAEDIKVESGYAKQLLADPEAQVEVPGLGDRSPRMLSKQALAGVIEPRVEEIFSLVQQVVRESGYEEVLSSGIVLTGGSSVMPGMIELGEDIFLKPVRRGIPKYSSALSDMVAQPRASTVMGLLEEARLARLRGFKVAQKSGSMKTAFGRFKDFIVGNF
;
A
#
# COMPACT_ATOMS: atom_id res chain seq x y z
N LEU A 1 -8.41 -5.58 -8.22
CA LEU A 1 -8.13 -4.47 -9.15
C LEU A 1 -7.03 -3.54 -8.64
N ASN A 2 -6.87 -3.36 -7.31
CA ASN A 2 -5.85 -2.47 -6.75
C ASN A 2 -4.42 -2.82 -7.22
N PRO A 3 -3.94 -4.07 -7.12
CA PRO A 3 -2.57 -4.38 -7.51
C PRO A 3 -2.31 -4.19 -9.02
N LEU A 4 -3.33 -4.34 -9.86
CA LEU A 4 -3.22 -4.01 -11.28
C LEU A 4 -3.01 -2.50 -11.50
N ALA A 5 -3.77 -1.68 -10.77
CA ALA A 5 -3.61 -0.23 -10.83
C ALA A 5 -2.23 0.19 -10.30
N SER A 6 -1.86 -0.23 -9.09
CA SER A 6 -0.56 0.08 -8.50
C SER A 6 0.59 -0.33 -9.40
N SER A 7 0.48 -1.48 -10.08
CA SER A 7 1.51 -1.96 -11.01
C SER A 7 1.75 -1.00 -12.17
N GLN A 8 0.70 -0.37 -12.73
CA GLN A 8 0.85 0.61 -13.82
C GLN A 8 1.68 1.83 -13.40
N ALA A 9 1.61 2.20 -12.13
CA ALA A 9 2.32 3.36 -11.62
C ALA A 9 3.78 3.07 -11.24
N VAL A 10 4.10 1.84 -10.78
CA VAL A 10 5.37 1.57 -10.10
C VAL A 10 6.27 0.54 -10.75
N LEU A 11 5.74 -0.34 -11.62
CA LEU A 11 6.54 -1.35 -12.33
C LEU A 11 7.01 -0.85 -13.69
N THR A 12 8.19 -1.29 -14.11
CA THR A 12 8.68 -1.14 -15.47
C THR A 12 8.22 -2.31 -16.34
N ASP A 13 8.28 -2.14 -17.66
CA ASP A 13 7.97 -3.22 -18.60
C ASP A 13 8.98 -4.37 -18.48
N ASP A 14 10.26 -4.07 -18.28
CA ASP A 14 11.30 -5.08 -18.08
C ASP A 14 11.05 -5.92 -16.82
N GLU A 15 10.65 -5.31 -15.70
CA GLU A 15 10.30 -6.06 -14.49
C GLU A 15 9.11 -7.00 -14.71
N ARG A 16 8.09 -6.56 -15.44
CA ARG A 16 6.94 -7.39 -15.77
C ARG A 16 7.32 -8.55 -16.69
N GLU A 17 8.24 -8.33 -17.61
CA GLU A 17 8.73 -9.37 -18.52
C GLU A 17 9.60 -10.39 -17.79
N LEU A 18 10.58 -9.93 -17.00
CA LEU A 18 11.57 -10.76 -16.33
C LEU A 18 11.06 -11.48 -15.07
N GLY A 19 9.89 -11.12 -14.59
CA GLY A 19 9.29 -11.71 -13.39
C GLY A 19 9.49 -10.87 -12.13
N VAL A 20 8.39 -10.37 -11.56
CA VAL A 20 8.35 -9.51 -10.37
C VAL A 20 7.12 -9.78 -9.52
N VAL A 21 7.26 -9.65 -8.21
CA VAL A 21 6.14 -9.56 -7.28
C VAL A 21 5.92 -8.11 -6.89
N LEU A 22 4.71 -7.62 -7.07
CA LEU A 22 4.25 -6.38 -6.47
C LEU A 22 3.52 -6.68 -5.18
N VAL A 23 3.90 -5.99 -4.11
CA VAL A 23 3.28 -6.06 -2.77
C VAL A 23 2.82 -4.65 -2.39
N ASP A 24 1.52 -4.43 -2.38
CA ASP A 24 0.90 -3.15 -2.00
C ASP A 24 0.36 -3.26 -0.57
N ILE A 25 1.09 -2.64 0.39
CA ILE A 25 0.78 -2.73 1.82
C ILE A 25 0.00 -1.48 2.23
N GLY A 26 -1.30 -1.63 2.31
CA GLY A 26 -2.22 -0.58 2.72
C GLY A 26 -2.37 -0.45 4.23
N ALA A 27 -3.53 0.05 4.66
CA ALA A 27 -3.93 0.09 6.06
C ALA A 27 -4.52 -1.26 6.51
N GLY A 28 -5.53 -1.77 5.82
CA GLY A 28 -6.26 -2.99 6.19
C GLY A 28 -5.87 -4.24 5.41
N THR A 29 -5.28 -4.11 4.22
CA THR A 29 -4.92 -5.23 3.35
C THR A 29 -3.52 -5.11 2.77
N THR A 30 -2.89 -6.25 2.52
CA THR A 30 -1.70 -6.39 1.70
C THR A 30 -2.09 -7.13 0.42
N ASP A 31 -2.03 -6.41 -0.70
CA ASP A 31 -2.37 -6.94 -2.01
C ASP A 31 -1.10 -7.42 -2.72
N VAL A 32 -1.14 -8.65 -3.23
CA VAL A 32 0.00 -9.30 -3.94
C VAL A 32 -0.36 -9.53 -5.38
N ALA A 33 0.55 -9.20 -6.31
CA ALA A 33 0.42 -9.53 -7.72
C ALA A 33 1.74 -10.01 -8.31
N ILE A 34 1.71 -11.09 -9.04
CA ILE A 34 2.87 -11.70 -9.70
C ILE A 34 2.76 -11.48 -11.20
N PHE A 35 3.83 -10.96 -11.79
CA PHE A 35 3.96 -10.71 -13.23
C PHE A 35 5.14 -11.50 -13.78
N THR A 36 4.99 -12.08 -14.97
CA THR A 36 6.06 -12.65 -15.80
C THR A 36 5.59 -12.75 -17.24
N GLY A 37 6.53 -12.57 -18.20
CA GLY A 37 6.22 -12.52 -19.64
C GLY A 37 5.22 -11.42 -19.96
N GLY A 38 5.36 -10.24 -19.34
CA GLY A 38 4.53 -9.06 -19.54
C GLY A 38 3.10 -9.15 -19.01
N ALA A 39 2.70 -10.28 -18.40
CA ALA A 39 1.32 -10.52 -17.96
C ALA A 39 1.22 -10.83 -16.47
N ILE A 40 0.08 -10.47 -15.88
CA ILE A 40 -0.25 -10.89 -14.51
C ILE A 40 -0.56 -12.39 -14.49
N ARG A 41 0.04 -13.12 -13.57
CA ARG A 41 -0.08 -14.58 -13.43
C ARG A 41 -0.83 -15.00 -12.18
N HIS A 42 -0.66 -14.27 -11.10
CA HIS A 42 -1.30 -14.58 -9.83
C HIS A 42 -1.64 -13.31 -9.06
N THR A 43 -2.72 -13.36 -8.30
CA THR A 43 -3.08 -12.29 -7.35
C THR A 43 -3.62 -12.88 -6.07
N ALA A 44 -3.29 -12.26 -4.95
CA ALA A 44 -3.85 -12.59 -3.65
C ALA A 44 -4.08 -11.33 -2.82
N VAL A 45 -4.95 -11.44 -1.83
CA VAL A 45 -5.21 -10.39 -0.84
C VAL A 45 -5.03 -11.00 0.55
N ILE A 46 -4.16 -10.41 1.33
CA ILE A 46 -3.88 -10.80 2.72
C ILE A 46 -4.55 -9.77 3.63
N PRO A 47 -5.46 -10.16 4.53
CA PRO A 47 -6.21 -9.22 5.39
C PRO A 47 -5.39 -8.79 6.63
N ILE A 48 -4.08 -8.56 6.44
CA ILE A 48 -3.12 -8.09 7.45
C ILE A 48 -2.29 -6.98 6.82
N ALA A 49 -2.23 -5.81 7.47
CA ALA A 49 -1.47 -4.65 6.99
C ALA A 49 -1.21 -3.63 8.11
N GLY A 50 -1.08 -2.34 7.77
CA GLY A 50 -0.67 -1.26 8.65
C GLY A 50 -1.50 -1.08 9.91
N ASP A 51 -2.81 -1.33 9.87
CA ASP A 51 -3.70 -1.19 11.03
C ASP A 51 -3.39 -2.19 12.15
N LEU A 52 -2.94 -3.40 11.79
CA LEU A 52 -2.52 -4.38 12.80
C LEU A 52 -1.19 -3.99 13.45
N ILE A 53 -0.26 -3.37 12.71
CA ILE A 53 0.96 -2.80 13.29
C ILE A 53 0.56 -1.73 14.34
N THR A 54 -0.37 -0.84 14.00
CA THR A 54 -0.89 0.18 14.92
C THR A 54 -1.52 -0.44 16.15
N SER A 55 -2.32 -1.49 15.96
CA SER A 55 -2.97 -2.21 17.06
C SER A 55 -1.95 -2.86 18.00
N ASP A 56 -0.90 -3.48 17.46
CA ASP A 56 0.17 -4.07 18.25
C ASP A 56 0.91 -3.03 19.09
N ILE A 57 1.22 -1.86 18.49
CA ILE A 57 1.81 -0.73 19.21
C ILE A 57 0.87 -0.25 20.34
N ALA A 58 -0.41 -0.04 20.03
CA ALA A 58 -1.40 0.42 21.01
C ALA A 58 -1.50 -0.53 22.20
N MET A 59 -1.55 -1.84 21.94
CA MET A 59 -1.64 -2.89 22.97
C MET A 59 -0.35 -3.01 23.78
N ALA A 60 0.80 -3.14 23.12
CA ALA A 60 2.09 -3.32 23.78
C ALA A 60 2.48 -2.11 24.61
N LEU A 61 2.24 -0.92 24.09
CA LEU A 61 2.60 0.32 24.76
C LEU A 61 1.47 0.89 25.63
N ARG A 62 0.28 0.32 25.61
CA ARG A 62 -0.89 0.81 26.34
C ARG A 62 -1.12 2.30 26.11
N THR A 63 -1.17 2.69 24.84
CA THR A 63 -1.39 4.05 24.35
C THR A 63 -2.67 4.08 23.51
N PRO A 64 -3.34 5.23 23.35
CA PRO A 64 -4.48 5.34 22.45
C PRO A 64 -4.12 4.97 21.00
N THR A 65 -5.05 4.36 20.28
CA THR A 65 -4.80 3.89 18.89
C THR A 65 -4.36 5.02 17.96
N LYS A 66 -4.91 6.23 18.15
CA LYS A 66 -4.50 7.40 17.37
C LYS A 66 -3.03 7.74 17.60
N ASP A 67 -2.61 7.78 18.87
CA ASP A 67 -1.21 8.10 19.22
C ASP A 67 -0.27 6.96 18.76
N ALA A 68 -0.73 5.70 18.80
CA ALA A 68 0.02 4.57 18.24
C ALA A 68 0.23 4.72 16.73
N GLU A 69 -0.76 5.21 15.99
CA GLU A 69 -0.62 5.49 14.54
C GLU A 69 0.39 6.62 14.29
N ASP A 70 0.28 7.71 15.04
CA ASP A 70 1.19 8.85 14.93
C ASP A 70 2.64 8.41 15.25
N ILE A 71 2.85 7.63 16.33
CA ILE A 71 4.15 7.04 16.70
C ILE A 71 4.69 6.11 15.60
N LYS A 72 3.84 5.24 15.04
CA LYS A 72 4.23 4.36 13.92
C LYS A 72 4.73 5.14 12.72
N VAL A 73 3.98 6.17 12.31
CA VAL A 73 4.29 6.97 11.12
C VAL A 73 5.55 7.81 11.31
N GLU A 74 5.74 8.42 12.49
CA GLU A 74 6.84 9.35 12.74
C GLU A 74 8.12 8.66 13.18
N SER A 75 8.02 7.53 13.89
CA SER A 75 9.14 6.93 14.60
C SER A 75 9.29 5.41 14.38
N GLY A 76 8.41 4.78 13.60
CA GLY A 76 8.43 3.34 13.36
C GLY A 76 9.63 2.90 12.51
N TYR A 77 10.16 1.71 12.84
CA TYR A 77 11.16 0.97 12.08
C TYR A 77 10.70 -0.49 11.96
N ALA A 78 10.79 -1.02 10.76
CA ALA A 78 10.41 -2.42 10.49
C ALA A 78 11.49 -3.43 10.93
N LYS A 79 12.73 -3.00 11.10
CA LYS A 79 13.85 -3.85 11.51
C LYS A 79 14.55 -3.26 12.73
N GLN A 80 14.47 -3.98 13.86
CA GLN A 80 14.95 -3.51 15.17
C GLN A 80 16.44 -3.13 15.17
N LEU A 81 17.26 -3.92 14.47
CA LEU A 81 18.70 -3.69 14.39
C LEU A 81 19.09 -2.38 13.69
N LEU A 82 18.21 -1.81 12.88
CA LEU A 82 18.44 -0.56 12.16
C LEU A 82 17.92 0.67 12.91
N ALA A 83 17.13 0.46 13.96
CA ALA A 83 16.60 1.55 14.78
C ALA A 83 17.70 2.06 15.75
N ASP A 84 17.83 3.38 15.84
CA ASP A 84 18.78 4.02 16.75
C ASP A 84 18.38 3.74 18.22
N PRO A 85 19.24 3.07 19.02
CA PRO A 85 18.95 2.76 20.42
C PRO A 85 18.93 4.01 21.32
N GLU A 86 19.64 5.07 20.95
CA GLU A 86 19.72 6.30 21.73
C GLU A 86 18.57 7.27 21.41
N ALA A 87 17.97 7.14 20.22
CA ALA A 87 16.81 7.95 19.85
C ALA A 87 15.56 7.50 20.61
N GLN A 88 14.87 8.46 21.19
CA GLN A 88 13.68 8.19 21.99
C GLN A 88 12.41 8.77 21.35
N VAL A 89 11.30 8.16 21.66
CA VAL A 89 9.95 8.60 21.31
C VAL A 89 9.11 8.72 22.57
N GLU A 90 8.35 9.79 22.66
CA GLU A 90 7.38 9.97 23.73
C GLU A 90 6.14 9.13 23.44
N VAL A 91 5.74 8.31 24.40
CA VAL A 91 4.55 7.46 24.32
C VAL A 91 3.51 8.01 25.28
N PRO A 92 2.41 8.60 24.78
CA PRO A 92 1.29 9.05 25.61
C PRO A 92 0.68 7.89 26.42
N GLY A 93 0.32 8.17 27.66
CA GLY A 93 -0.35 7.19 28.52
C GLY A 93 -1.83 7.06 28.19
N LEU A 94 -2.42 5.92 28.52
CA LEU A 94 -3.87 5.71 28.42
C LEU A 94 -4.57 6.24 29.69
N GLY A 95 -5.59 7.09 29.54
CA GLY A 95 -6.31 7.73 30.63
C GLY A 95 -5.41 8.73 31.38
N ASP A 96 -5.38 8.67 32.72
CA ASP A 96 -4.64 9.62 33.57
C ASP A 96 -3.13 9.27 33.72
N ARG A 97 -2.61 8.35 32.89
CA ARG A 97 -1.20 7.97 32.97
C ARG A 97 -0.32 9.01 32.31
N SER A 98 0.77 9.37 32.98
CA SER A 98 1.78 10.24 32.42
C SER A 98 2.45 9.61 31.18
N PRO A 99 2.83 10.44 30.18
CA PRO A 99 3.67 10.01 29.07
C PRO A 99 5.00 9.42 29.56
N ARG A 100 5.57 8.52 28.76
CA ARG A 100 6.88 7.92 29.04
C ARG A 100 7.76 7.91 27.80
N MET A 101 9.07 7.92 28.01
CA MET A 101 10.05 7.79 26.95
C MET A 101 10.34 6.33 26.65
N LEU A 102 10.44 5.97 25.37
CA LEU A 102 10.79 4.65 24.86
C LEU A 102 11.85 4.78 23.77
N SER A 103 12.85 3.91 23.72
CA SER A 103 13.79 3.95 22.61
C SER A 103 13.13 3.51 21.30
N LYS A 104 13.57 4.09 20.15
CA LYS A 104 13.08 3.67 18.83
C LYS A 104 13.36 2.19 18.57
N GLN A 105 14.46 1.67 19.10
CA GLN A 105 14.79 0.25 18.99
C GLN A 105 13.76 -0.64 19.72
N ALA A 106 13.29 -0.23 20.91
CA ALA A 106 12.26 -0.97 21.63
C ALA A 106 10.90 -0.90 20.91
N LEU A 107 10.58 0.25 20.30
CA LEU A 107 9.39 0.39 19.44
C LEU A 107 9.50 -0.53 18.22
N ALA A 108 10.64 -0.55 17.56
CA ALA A 108 10.88 -1.44 16.41
C ALA A 108 10.72 -2.92 16.79
N GLY A 109 11.15 -3.31 17.99
CA GLY A 109 10.94 -4.68 18.50
C GLY A 109 9.47 -5.08 18.67
N VAL A 110 8.55 -4.12 18.75
CA VAL A 110 7.09 -4.35 18.69
C VAL A 110 6.60 -4.46 17.26
N ILE A 111 7.18 -3.69 16.35
CA ILE A 111 6.75 -3.59 14.95
C ILE A 111 7.25 -4.77 14.10
N GLU A 112 8.53 -5.12 14.24
CA GLU A 112 9.23 -6.11 13.42
C GLU A 112 8.48 -7.46 13.32
N PRO A 113 8.00 -8.10 14.42
CA PRO A 113 7.30 -9.38 14.34
C PRO A 113 6.03 -9.33 13.46
N ARG A 114 5.35 -8.18 13.43
CA ARG A 114 4.16 -8.03 12.58
C ARG A 114 4.53 -7.86 11.11
N VAL A 115 5.60 -7.15 10.82
CA VAL A 115 6.10 -7.01 9.44
C VAL A 115 6.65 -8.34 8.94
N GLU A 116 7.36 -9.11 9.79
CA GLU A 116 7.79 -10.48 9.49
C GLU A 116 6.62 -11.40 9.15
N GLU A 117 5.53 -11.32 9.89
CA GLU A 117 4.31 -12.08 9.60
C GLU A 117 3.73 -11.70 8.23
N ILE A 118 3.60 -10.40 7.93
CA ILE A 118 3.12 -9.92 6.62
C ILE A 118 4.00 -10.50 5.50
N PHE A 119 5.32 -10.38 5.62
CA PHE A 119 6.24 -10.86 4.59
C PHE A 119 6.27 -12.39 4.48
N SER A 120 6.14 -13.11 5.59
CA SER A 120 6.03 -14.56 5.58
C SER A 120 4.77 -15.04 4.85
N LEU A 121 3.64 -14.37 5.04
CA LEU A 121 2.41 -14.65 4.31
C LEU A 121 2.52 -14.33 2.82
N VAL A 122 3.19 -13.22 2.47
CA VAL A 122 3.50 -12.89 1.08
C VAL A 122 4.38 -13.98 0.46
N GLN A 123 5.43 -14.43 1.16
CA GLN A 123 6.31 -15.49 0.69
C GLN A 123 5.55 -16.81 0.49
N GLN A 124 4.62 -17.13 1.39
CA GLN A 124 3.75 -18.30 1.23
C GLN A 124 2.91 -18.19 -0.06
N VAL A 125 2.28 -17.05 -0.31
CA VAL A 125 1.53 -16.79 -1.56
C VAL A 125 2.42 -16.98 -2.79
N VAL A 126 3.66 -16.46 -2.76
CA VAL A 126 4.61 -16.61 -3.87
C VAL A 126 4.96 -18.07 -4.12
N ARG A 127 5.23 -18.86 -3.09
CA ARG A 127 5.53 -20.30 -3.19
C ARG A 127 4.33 -21.09 -3.73
N GLU A 128 3.15 -20.85 -3.17
CA GLU A 128 1.91 -21.53 -3.57
C GLU A 128 1.50 -21.20 -5.02
N SER A 129 1.89 -20.03 -5.52
CA SER A 129 1.64 -19.64 -6.91
C SER A 129 2.42 -20.47 -7.94
N GLY A 130 3.54 -21.09 -7.55
CA GLY A 130 4.43 -21.84 -8.42
C GLY A 130 5.35 -20.99 -9.30
N TYR A 131 5.40 -19.66 -9.09
CA TYR A 131 6.21 -18.74 -9.88
C TYR A 131 7.51 -18.29 -9.19
N GLU A 132 7.83 -18.79 -7.99
CA GLU A 132 8.97 -18.33 -7.18
C GLU A 132 10.30 -18.32 -7.93
N GLU A 133 10.57 -19.35 -8.75
CA GLU A 133 11.84 -19.52 -9.47
C GLU A 133 12.03 -18.55 -10.65
N VAL A 134 10.94 -17.98 -11.17
CA VAL A 134 10.99 -17.09 -12.35
C VAL A 134 10.94 -15.60 -12.00
N LEU A 135 11.06 -15.26 -10.74
CA LEU A 135 11.00 -13.88 -10.25
C LEU A 135 12.40 -13.22 -10.26
N SER A 136 12.96 -13.00 -11.44
CA SER A 136 14.31 -12.45 -11.60
C SER A 136 14.44 -11.00 -11.15
N SER A 137 13.38 -10.22 -11.22
CA SER A 137 13.35 -8.81 -10.78
C SER A 137 13.02 -8.63 -9.30
N GLY A 138 12.78 -9.74 -8.57
CA GLY A 138 12.54 -9.70 -7.12
C GLY A 138 11.18 -9.11 -6.74
N ILE A 139 11.20 -8.30 -5.66
CA ILE A 139 9.99 -7.81 -5.00
C ILE A 139 9.92 -6.28 -5.06
N VAL A 140 8.76 -5.74 -5.36
CA VAL A 140 8.49 -4.30 -5.32
C VAL A 140 7.45 -4.01 -4.25
N LEU A 141 7.85 -3.28 -3.20
CA LEU A 141 6.98 -2.86 -2.11
C LEU A 141 6.38 -1.49 -2.41
N THR A 142 5.07 -1.36 -2.29
CA THR A 142 4.35 -0.08 -2.42
C THR A 142 3.23 0.03 -1.38
N GLY A 143 2.42 1.06 -1.44
CA GLY A 143 1.42 1.33 -0.42
C GLY A 143 1.93 2.16 0.75
N GLY A 144 1.02 2.65 1.59
CA GLY A 144 1.34 3.58 2.67
C GLY A 144 2.30 3.01 3.71
N SER A 145 2.16 1.74 4.05
CA SER A 145 3.01 1.10 5.06
C SER A 145 4.43 0.79 4.56
N SER A 146 4.65 0.71 3.24
CA SER A 146 5.96 0.42 2.65
C SER A 146 7.01 1.53 2.85
N VAL A 147 6.58 2.72 3.30
CA VAL A 147 7.50 3.86 3.54
C VAL A 147 8.31 3.73 4.82
N MET A 148 7.89 2.85 5.72
CA MET A 148 8.57 2.65 7.00
C MET A 148 10.03 2.26 6.78
N PRO A 149 10.98 2.89 7.48
CA PRO A 149 12.39 2.50 7.43
C PRO A 149 12.59 1.03 7.82
N GLY A 150 13.51 0.34 7.18
CA GLY A 150 13.80 -1.08 7.44
C GLY A 150 12.92 -2.09 6.68
N MET A 151 11.88 -1.63 5.95
CA MET A 151 11.01 -2.53 5.18
C MET A 151 11.76 -3.25 4.05
N ILE A 152 12.68 -2.58 3.39
CA ILE A 152 13.46 -3.17 2.29
C ILE A 152 14.40 -4.23 2.85
N GLU A 153 15.17 -3.88 3.85
CA GLU A 153 16.20 -4.74 4.45
C GLU A 153 15.57 -5.98 5.11
N LEU A 154 14.45 -5.82 5.80
CA LEU A 154 13.71 -6.96 6.36
C LEU A 154 13.09 -7.83 5.25
N GLY A 155 12.60 -7.20 4.18
CA GLY A 155 12.09 -7.92 3.02
C GLY A 155 13.17 -8.75 2.32
N GLU A 156 14.37 -8.22 2.14
CA GLU A 156 15.50 -8.94 1.56
C GLU A 156 15.92 -10.14 2.41
N ASP A 157 15.91 -10.00 3.75
CA ASP A 157 16.20 -11.10 4.66
C ASP A 157 15.19 -12.26 4.55
N ILE A 158 13.89 -11.94 4.36
CA ILE A 158 12.83 -12.95 4.35
C ILE A 158 12.64 -13.56 2.96
N PHE A 159 12.59 -12.72 1.93
CA PHE A 159 12.34 -13.20 0.56
C PHE A 159 13.57 -13.81 -0.10
N LEU A 160 14.77 -13.51 0.39
CA LEU A 160 16.06 -13.90 -0.22
C LEU A 160 16.15 -13.48 -1.70
N LYS A 161 15.55 -12.35 -2.02
CA LYS A 161 15.47 -11.73 -3.34
C LYS A 161 15.69 -10.23 -3.21
N PRO A 162 16.13 -9.55 -4.27
CA PRO A 162 16.21 -8.08 -4.27
C PRO A 162 14.84 -7.45 -3.98
N VAL A 163 14.84 -6.46 -3.10
CA VAL A 163 13.64 -5.70 -2.74
C VAL A 163 13.84 -4.22 -3.04
N ARG A 164 12.87 -3.60 -3.67
CA ARG A 164 12.87 -2.14 -3.84
C ARG A 164 11.53 -1.50 -3.49
N ARG A 165 11.57 -0.22 -3.23
CA ARG A 165 10.34 0.58 -3.07
C ARG A 165 9.78 0.99 -4.42
N GLY A 166 8.49 0.74 -4.63
CA GLY A 166 7.72 1.20 -5.78
C GLY A 166 7.15 2.59 -5.52
N ILE A 167 7.65 3.58 -6.27
CA ILE A 167 7.18 4.97 -6.20
C ILE A 167 6.58 5.32 -7.55
N PRO A 168 5.36 5.89 -7.62
CA PRO A 168 4.76 6.33 -8.87
C PRO A 168 5.65 7.31 -9.61
N LYS A 169 5.88 7.07 -10.89
CA LYS A 169 6.61 7.97 -11.77
C LYS A 169 5.63 8.96 -12.38
N TYR A 170 5.70 10.21 -11.97
CA TYR A 170 4.86 11.27 -12.51
C TYR A 170 5.66 12.55 -12.72
N SER A 171 5.55 13.14 -13.90
CA SER A 171 6.27 14.36 -14.28
C SER A 171 5.29 15.51 -14.46
N SER A 172 5.06 16.29 -13.41
CA SER A 172 4.29 17.53 -13.45
C SER A 172 4.58 18.38 -12.21
N ALA A 173 3.97 19.58 -12.14
CA ALA A 173 4.05 20.47 -10.98
C ALA A 173 3.54 19.85 -9.66
N LEU A 174 2.80 18.73 -9.72
CA LEU A 174 2.29 17.99 -8.57
C LEU A 174 3.12 16.76 -8.24
N SER A 175 4.29 16.56 -8.87
CA SER A 175 5.12 15.35 -8.72
C SER A 175 5.41 15.05 -7.24
N ASP A 176 5.79 16.04 -6.45
CA ASP A 176 6.18 15.85 -5.05
C ASP A 176 5.02 15.35 -4.16
N MET A 177 3.79 15.70 -4.50
CA MET A 177 2.60 15.24 -3.78
C MET A 177 2.21 13.80 -4.13
N VAL A 178 2.45 13.37 -5.36
CA VAL A 178 2.00 12.07 -5.87
C VAL A 178 3.12 11.05 -6.01
N ALA A 179 4.40 11.45 -5.94
CA ALA A 179 5.55 10.56 -5.93
C ALA A 179 5.75 9.89 -4.55
N GLN A 180 4.69 9.29 -4.05
CA GLN A 180 4.69 8.57 -2.78
C GLN A 180 4.02 7.20 -2.95
N PRO A 181 4.53 6.13 -2.32
CA PRO A 181 3.96 4.79 -2.44
C PRO A 181 2.46 4.71 -2.12
N ARG A 182 1.96 5.50 -1.19
CA ARG A 182 0.52 5.58 -0.86
C ARG A 182 -0.37 6.05 -2.01
N ALA A 183 0.21 6.71 -3.01
CA ALA A 183 -0.53 7.20 -4.17
C ALA A 183 -0.54 6.20 -5.34
N SER A 184 0.13 5.05 -5.24
CA SER A 184 0.36 4.11 -6.35
C SER A 184 -0.92 3.66 -7.04
N THR A 185 -1.94 3.27 -6.28
CA THR A 185 -3.23 2.82 -6.83
C THR A 185 -3.94 3.94 -7.59
N VAL A 186 -4.00 5.15 -7.00
CA VAL A 186 -4.67 6.30 -7.63
C VAL A 186 -3.93 6.72 -8.90
N MET A 187 -2.61 6.79 -8.85
CA MET A 187 -1.78 7.16 -10.00
C MET A 187 -1.88 6.13 -11.11
N GLY A 188 -1.92 4.84 -10.78
CA GLY A 188 -2.12 3.77 -11.75
C GLY A 188 -3.50 3.81 -12.41
N LEU A 189 -4.56 4.12 -11.67
CA LEU A 189 -5.90 4.33 -12.24
C LEU A 189 -5.94 5.53 -13.19
N LEU A 190 -5.25 6.62 -12.84
CA LEU A 190 -5.15 7.80 -13.71
C LEU A 190 -4.38 7.47 -15.00
N GLU A 191 -3.29 6.72 -14.90
CA GLU A 191 -2.51 6.29 -16.07
C GLU A 191 -3.32 5.36 -16.98
N GLU A 192 -4.04 4.38 -16.42
CA GLU A 192 -4.91 3.50 -17.20
C GLU A 192 -6.05 4.28 -17.87
N ALA A 193 -6.65 5.25 -17.19
CA ALA A 193 -7.66 6.13 -17.78
C ALA A 193 -7.07 6.97 -18.94
N ARG A 194 -5.83 7.44 -18.81
CA ARG A 194 -5.10 8.16 -19.85
C ARG A 194 -4.87 7.26 -21.07
N LEU A 195 -4.37 6.06 -20.86
CA LEU A 195 -4.12 5.07 -21.90
C LEU A 195 -5.41 4.63 -22.61
N ALA A 196 -6.49 4.38 -21.85
CA ALA A 196 -7.79 4.06 -22.41
C ALA A 196 -8.32 5.17 -23.33
N ARG A 197 -8.14 6.42 -22.92
CA ARG A 197 -8.53 7.59 -23.73
C ARG A 197 -7.71 7.68 -25.01
N LEU A 198 -6.41 7.42 -24.96
CA LEU A 198 -5.53 7.40 -26.14
C LEU A 198 -5.89 6.27 -27.12
N ARG A 199 -6.34 5.12 -26.61
CA ARG A 199 -6.84 3.98 -27.41
C ARG A 199 -8.24 4.23 -27.99
N GLY A 200 -8.83 5.41 -27.76
CA GLY A 200 -10.14 5.79 -28.33
C GLY A 200 -11.35 5.25 -27.55
N PHE A 201 -11.15 4.69 -26.36
CA PHE A 201 -12.26 4.33 -25.49
C PHE A 201 -12.93 5.61 -24.97
N LYS A 202 -14.13 5.92 -25.49
CA LYS A 202 -14.95 6.98 -24.94
C LYS A 202 -15.48 6.46 -23.61
N VAL A 203 -15.10 7.11 -22.51
CA VAL A 203 -15.77 6.92 -21.22
C VAL A 203 -17.24 7.23 -21.45
N ALA A 204 -18.13 6.24 -21.24
CA ALA A 204 -19.56 6.46 -21.30
C ALA A 204 -19.89 7.55 -20.26
N GLN A 205 -20.05 8.78 -20.73
CA GLN A 205 -20.65 9.80 -19.89
C GLN A 205 -22.07 9.31 -19.61
N LYS A 206 -22.31 8.83 -18.40
CA LYS A 206 -23.65 8.84 -17.83
C LYS A 206 -24.05 10.31 -17.76
N SER A 207 -24.60 10.83 -18.87
CA SER A 207 -25.34 12.07 -18.83
C SER A 207 -26.61 11.82 -18.03
N GLY A 208 -26.46 11.84 -16.72
CA GLY A 208 -27.57 12.07 -15.80
C GLY A 208 -27.99 13.50 -16.03
N SER A 209 -28.70 13.74 -17.15
CA SER A 209 -29.34 15.01 -17.38
C SER A 209 -30.41 15.19 -16.31
N MET A 210 -30.13 15.99 -15.29
CA MET A 210 -31.14 16.49 -14.37
C MET A 210 -32.34 17.13 -15.14
N LYS A 211 -32.12 17.57 -16.39
CA LYS A 211 -33.17 18.06 -17.30
C LYS A 211 -34.17 16.97 -17.68
N THR A 212 -33.75 15.70 -17.78
CA THR A 212 -34.69 14.59 -18.12
C THR A 212 -35.53 14.17 -16.92
N ALA A 213 -35.06 14.30 -15.69
CA ALA A 213 -35.83 14.06 -14.48
C ALA A 213 -36.87 15.17 -14.28
N PHE A 214 -36.53 16.43 -14.51
CA PHE A 214 -37.43 17.57 -14.45
C PHE A 214 -38.49 17.53 -15.57
N GLY A 215 -38.12 17.07 -16.77
CA GLY A 215 -39.08 16.87 -17.88
C GLY A 215 -40.14 15.83 -17.53
N ARG A 216 -39.75 14.66 -17.03
CA ARG A 216 -40.65 13.59 -16.60
C ARG A 216 -41.57 14.01 -15.42
N PHE A 217 -41.05 14.83 -14.51
CA PHE A 217 -41.84 15.36 -13.39
C PHE A 217 -42.90 16.41 -13.86
N LYS A 218 -42.54 17.23 -14.85
CA LYS A 218 -43.45 18.17 -15.47
C LYS A 218 -44.58 17.47 -16.23
N ASP A 219 -44.25 16.43 -17.01
CA ASP A 219 -45.22 15.64 -17.78
C ASP A 219 -46.17 14.85 -16.86
N PHE A 220 -45.71 14.40 -15.68
CA PHE A 220 -46.51 13.74 -14.67
C PHE A 220 -47.53 14.71 -14.01
N ILE A 221 -47.14 15.97 -13.79
CA ILE A 221 -48.04 16.98 -13.20
C ILE A 221 -49.07 17.50 -14.22
N VAL A 222 -48.66 17.67 -15.48
CA VAL A 222 -49.54 18.22 -16.53
C VAL A 222 -50.51 17.18 -17.10
N GLY A 223 -50.19 15.87 -16.98
CA GLY A 223 -51.05 14.79 -17.47
C GLY A 223 -52.12 14.29 -16.49
N ASN A 224 -52.21 14.86 -15.28
CA ASN A 224 -53.15 14.44 -14.23
C ASN A 224 -54.09 15.58 -13.78
N PHE A 225 -54.33 16.61 -14.61
CA PHE A 225 -55.40 17.57 -14.45
C PHE A 225 -56.20 17.73 -15.74
#